data_26e0bab473f1a7fc16b3676059ac95c4
#
_entry.id   26e0bab473f1a7fc16b3676059ac95c4
#
_cell.length_a   1.000
_cell.length_b   1.000
_cell.length_c   1.000
_cell.angle_alpha   90.00
_cell.angle_beta   90.00
_cell.angle_gamma   90.00
#
_symmetry.space_group_name_H-M   'P 1'
#
loop_
_entity.id
_entity.type
_entity.pdbx_description
1 polymer ?
#
loop_
_entity_poly.entity_id
_entity_poly.type
_entity_poly.pdbx_seq_one_letter_code
_entity_poly.pdbx_strand_id
1 'polypeptide(L)'
;EGAEKVGYQTIVIGGVRDPYILRQLDSWLVTGEANIHKRIYDVYGDSISRDDYVFNIRVYGRDGVMGPLEPQKELTTHEVCLILEATAATQEIATSIATVARHKILHEPIPEWSGLITGLACTYSPAHIERGAVFRFNVNHVVEPDDPYEMFPIEYMNVN
;
A
#
# COMPACT_ATOMS: atom_id res chain seq x y z
N GLU A 1 -24.54 -5.42 5.74
CA GLU A 1 -23.18 -4.98 5.43
C GLU A 1 -23.10 -3.46 5.55
N GLY A 2 -22.08 -2.97 6.24
CA GLY A 2 -21.80 -1.55 6.39
C GLY A 2 -20.53 -1.19 5.64
N ALA A 3 -20.53 -0.04 4.98
CA ALA A 3 -19.36 0.53 4.34
C ALA A 3 -19.23 2.00 4.75
N GLU A 4 -18.03 2.39 5.13
CA GLU A 4 -17.67 3.75 5.50
C GLU A 4 -16.72 4.31 4.46
N LYS A 5 -17.01 5.53 3.97
CA LYS A 5 -16.09 6.24 3.10
C LYS A 5 -14.86 6.68 3.91
N VAL A 6 -13.66 6.24 3.48
CA VAL A 6 -12.41 6.58 4.15
C VAL A 6 -11.65 7.71 3.48
N GLY A 7 -12.04 8.11 2.27
CA GLY A 7 -11.42 9.21 1.54
C GLY A 7 -11.47 9.03 0.04
N TYR A 8 -10.53 9.69 -0.64
CA TYR A 8 -10.24 9.54 -2.06
C TYR A 8 -8.84 8.98 -2.24
N GLN A 9 -8.66 8.15 -3.25
CA GLN A 9 -7.38 7.47 -3.45
C GLN A 9 -6.82 7.72 -4.85
N THR A 10 -5.51 7.93 -4.88
CA THR A 10 -4.69 7.87 -6.11
C THR A 10 -3.63 6.79 -5.93
N ILE A 11 -3.42 6.00 -6.98
CA ILE A 11 -2.38 4.97 -7.01
C ILE A 11 -1.39 5.22 -8.15
N VAL A 12 -0.18 4.68 -7.95
CA VAL A 12 0.84 4.56 -9.01
C VAL A 12 1.31 3.11 -9.03
N ILE A 13 1.38 2.53 -10.22
CA ILE A 13 1.85 1.17 -10.44
C ILE A 13 3.17 1.22 -11.18
N GLY A 14 4.17 0.47 -10.69
CA GLY A 14 5.46 0.38 -11.36
C GLY A 14 6.25 -0.85 -10.97
N GLY A 15 7.08 -1.32 -11.90
CA GLY A 15 7.96 -2.45 -11.70
C GLY A 15 9.34 -2.03 -11.19
N VAL A 16 9.93 -2.85 -10.34
CA VAL A 16 11.34 -2.75 -9.91
C VAL A 16 12.03 -4.05 -10.32
N ARG A 17 13.10 -3.93 -11.13
CA ARG A 17 13.86 -5.07 -11.65
C ARG A 17 15.36 -4.96 -11.38
N ASP A 18 15.84 -3.82 -10.89
CA ASP A 18 17.25 -3.63 -10.61
C ASP A 18 17.72 -4.63 -9.54
N PRO A 19 18.75 -5.47 -9.83
CA PRO A 19 19.19 -6.50 -8.89
C PRO A 19 19.86 -5.93 -7.62
N TYR A 20 20.39 -4.70 -7.67
CA TYR A 20 20.92 -4.02 -6.48
C TYR A 20 19.80 -3.58 -5.55
N ILE A 21 18.69 -3.06 -6.11
CA ILE A 21 17.50 -2.72 -5.32
C ILE A 21 16.86 -3.99 -4.74
N LEU A 22 16.69 -5.03 -5.56
CA LEU A 22 16.01 -6.26 -5.13
C LEU A 22 16.74 -6.97 -3.97
N ARG A 23 18.09 -6.95 -3.95
CA ARG A 23 18.86 -7.54 -2.86
C ARG A 23 18.71 -6.85 -1.51
N GLN A 24 18.30 -5.58 -1.52
CA GLN A 24 18.10 -4.75 -0.33
C GLN A 24 16.72 -4.10 -0.28
N LEU A 25 15.72 -4.78 -0.88
CA LEU A 25 14.39 -4.23 -1.13
C LEU A 25 13.74 -3.67 0.14
N ASP A 26 13.83 -4.39 1.25
CA ASP A 26 13.19 -3.98 2.50
C ASP A 26 13.78 -2.68 3.05
N SER A 27 15.11 -2.59 3.14
CA SER A 27 15.78 -1.37 3.62
C SER A 27 15.59 -0.20 2.66
N TRP A 28 15.59 -0.46 1.35
CA TRP A 28 15.34 0.54 0.33
C TRP A 28 13.91 1.10 0.41
N LEU A 29 12.91 0.25 0.62
CA LEU A 29 11.51 0.68 0.79
C LEU A 29 11.31 1.46 2.08
N VAL A 30 11.89 1.02 3.21
CA VAL A 30 11.80 1.74 4.49
C VAL A 30 12.40 3.14 4.37
N THR A 31 13.57 3.25 3.75
CA THR A 31 14.24 4.54 3.53
C THR A 31 13.43 5.41 2.57
N GLY A 32 12.96 4.82 1.46
CA GLY A 32 12.14 5.49 0.46
C GLY A 32 10.85 6.06 1.05
N GLU A 33 10.14 5.28 1.87
CA GLU A 33 8.91 5.74 2.53
C GLU A 33 9.19 6.90 3.51
N ALA A 34 10.24 6.81 4.31
CA ALA A 34 10.66 7.90 5.18
C ALA A 34 10.98 9.19 4.39
N ASN A 35 11.69 9.04 3.26
CA ASN A 35 12.02 10.15 2.36
C ASN A 35 10.78 10.73 1.67
N ILE A 36 9.77 9.92 1.36
CA ILE A 36 8.47 10.38 0.84
C ILE A 36 7.82 11.29 1.87
N HIS A 37 7.63 10.83 3.11
CA HIS A 37 6.99 11.61 4.17
C HIS A 37 7.75 12.93 4.43
N LYS A 38 9.08 12.85 4.51
CA LYS A 38 9.90 14.06 4.63
C LYS A 38 9.66 15.01 3.47
N ARG A 39 9.64 14.51 2.23
CA ARG A 39 9.46 15.36 1.05
C ARG A 39 8.07 15.98 0.97
N ILE A 40 7.02 15.27 1.41
CA ILE A 40 5.67 15.83 1.52
C ILE A 40 5.69 17.01 2.48
N TYR A 41 6.31 16.86 3.65
CA TYR A 41 6.46 17.96 4.61
C TYR A 41 7.28 19.13 4.03
N ASP A 42 8.40 18.86 3.36
CA ASP A 42 9.26 19.89 2.76
C ASP A 42 8.51 20.70 1.67
N VAL A 43 7.54 20.11 0.99
CA VAL A 43 6.78 20.77 -0.10
C VAL A 43 5.54 21.49 0.40
N TYR A 44 4.80 20.88 1.31
CA TYR A 44 3.48 21.35 1.72
C TYR A 44 3.47 21.96 3.13
N GLY A 45 4.50 21.70 3.95
CA GLY A 45 4.56 22.18 5.33
C GLY A 45 3.33 21.79 6.13
N ASP A 46 2.77 22.76 6.85
CA ASP A 46 1.58 22.57 7.67
C ASP A 46 0.28 22.45 6.86
N SER A 47 0.33 22.64 5.53
CA SER A 47 -0.86 22.53 4.67
C SER A 47 -1.31 21.08 4.47
N ILE A 48 -0.40 20.12 4.62
CA ILE A 48 -0.67 18.67 4.60
C ILE A 48 0.15 18.02 5.71
N SER A 49 -0.48 17.80 6.85
CA SER A 49 0.14 17.12 7.98
C SER A 49 0.20 15.60 7.77
N ARG A 50 0.95 14.90 8.61
CA ARG A 50 1.05 13.43 8.53
C ARG A 50 -0.30 12.74 8.77
N ASP A 51 -1.20 13.36 9.51
CA ASP A 51 -2.53 12.83 9.86
C ASP A 51 -3.58 13.06 8.76
N ASP A 52 -3.28 13.90 7.75
CA ASP A 52 -4.21 14.23 6.67
C ASP A 52 -4.25 13.16 5.56
N TYR A 53 -3.37 12.16 5.62
CA TYR A 53 -3.31 11.12 4.59
C TYR A 53 -2.83 9.77 5.12
N VAL A 54 -3.25 8.73 4.41
CA VAL A 54 -2.70 7.38 4.55
C VAL A 54 -1.87 7.08 3.29
N PHE A 55 -0.64 6.68 3.49
CA PHE A 55 0.24 6.22 2.41
C PHE A 55 0.67 4.78 2.68
N ASN A 56 0.64 3.95 1.64
CA ASN A 56 1.01 2.55 1.71
C ASN A 56 1.76 2.13 0.45
N ILE A 57 2.72 1.23 0.59
CA ILE A 57 3.43 0.59 -0.52
C ILE A 57 3.12 -0.90 -0.50
N ARG A 58 2.38 -1.38 -1.49
CA ARG A 58 2.10 -2.80 -1.66
C ARG A 58 3.09 -3.41 -2.64
N VAL A 59 3.67 -4.56 -2.29
CA VAL A 59 4.75 -5.20 -3.06
C VAL A 59 4.30 -6.57 -3.56
N TYR A 60 3.79 -6.63 -4.78
CA TYR A 60 3.51 -7.90 -5.44
C TYR A 60 4.80 -8.55 -5.92
N GLY A 61 4.90 -9.87 -5.74
CA GLY A 61 6.14 -10.63 -5.93
C GLY A 61 6.94 -10.83 -4.63
N ARG A 62 6.50 -10.20 -3.51
CA ARG A 62 7.00 -10.43 -2.15
C ARG A 62 5.85 -10.84 -1.22
N ASP A 63 5.06 -9.88 -0.76
CA ASP A 63 4.03 -10.08 0.27
C ASP A 63 2.72 -9.33 -0.04
N GLY A 64 2.54 -8.84 -1.24
CA GLY A 64 1.41 -7.99 -1.64
C GLY A 64 0.02 -8.60 -1.43
N VAL A 65 -0.09 -9.92 -1.31
CA VAL A 65 -1.35 -10.63 -1.06
C VAL A 65 -1.57 -10.85 0.43
N MET A 66 -0.61 -11.46 1.13
CA MET A 66 -0.76 -11.87 2.53
C MET A 66 -0.17 -10.90 3.54
N GLY A 67 0.59 -9.88 3.08
CA GLY A 67 1.23 -8.92 3.97
C GLY A 67 2.13 -9.61 5.02
N PRO A 68 2.02 -9.21 6.30
CA PRO A 68 2.84 -9.78 7.38
C PRO A 68 2.67 -11.30 7.58
N LEU A 69 1.58 -11.89 7.10
CA LEU A 69 1.28 -13.31 7.18
C LEU A 69 1.94 -14.15 6.08
N GLU A 70 2.66 -13.52 5.13
CA GLU A 70 3.37 -14.23 4.08
C GLU A 70 4.42 -15.18 4.69
N PRO A 71 4.31 -16.52 4.46
CA PRO A 71 5.24 -17.49 5.03
C PRO A 71 6.60 -17.49 4.34
N GLN A 72 6.64 -17.18 3.02
CA GLN A 72 7.87 -17.11 2.25
C GLN A 72 8.56 -15.78 2.49
N LYS A 73 9.64 -15.78 3.27
CA LYS A 73 10.37 -14.55 3.63
C LYS A 73 11.49 -14.19 2.65
N GLU A 74 12.00 -15.16 1.90
CA GLU A 74 13.05 -14.92 0.92
C GLU A 74 12.45 -14.44 -0.40
N LEU A 75 13.01 -13.36 -0.95
CA LEU A 75 12.65 -12.86 -2.27
C LEU A 75 13.30 -13.75 -3.34
N THR A 76 12.49 -14.53 -4.04
CA THR A 76 12.94 -15.45 -5.10
C THR A 76 12.66 -14.96 -6.52
N THR A 77 11.96 -13.82 -6.65
CA THR A 77 11.61 -13.23 -7.93
C THR A 77 12.75 -12.35 -8.47
N HIS A 78 12.77 -12.15 -9.78
CA HIS A 78 13.69 -11.25 -10.46
C HIS A 78 13.12 -9.84 -10.70
N GLU A 79 11.85 -9.62 -10.37
CA GLU A 79 11.19 -8.32 -10.38
C GLU A 79 10.01 -8.30 -9.40
N VAL A 80 9.66 -7.12 -8.92
CA VAL A 80 8.48 -6.90 -8.09
C VAL A 80 7.64 -5.77 -8.67
N CYS A 81 6.34 -5.79 -8.40
CA CYS A 81 5.44 -4.69 -8.73
C CYS A 81 5.14 -3.90 -7.45
N LEU A 82 5.43 -2.61 -7.47
CA LEU A 82 5.01 -1.68 -6.43
C LEU A 82 3.69 -1.02 -6.81
N ILE A 83 2.75 -1.00 -5.86
CA ILE A 83 1.57 -0.14 -5.91
C ILE A 83 1.71 0.87 -4.78
N LEU A 84 1.95 2.13 -5.15
CA LEU A 84 1.97 3.25 -4.23
C LEU A 84 0.53 3.73 -4.06
N GLU A 85 0.00 3.69 -2.84
CA GLU A 85 -1.40 4.01 -2.54
C GLU A 85 -1.44 5.25 -1.64
N ALA A 86 -2.00 6.35 -2.13
CA ALA A 86 -2.21 7.57 -1.36
C ALA A 86 -3.70 7.81 -1.19
N THR A 87 -4.17 7.89 0.07
CA THR A 87 -5.58 8.15 0.41
C THR A 87 -5.65 9.39 1.30
N ALA A 88 -6.54 10.33 0.96
CA ALA A 88 -6.71 11.58 1.68
C ALA A 88 -8.17 12.06 1.64
N ALA A 89 -8.47 13.16 2.33
CA ALA A 89 -9.81 13.73 2.39
C ALA A 89 -10.34 14.20 1.03
N THR A 90 -9.45 14.62 0.12
CA THR A 90 -9.79 15.03 -1.25
C THR A 90 -8.93 14.33 -2.30
N GLN A 91 -9.42 14.27 -3.53
CA GLN A 91 -8.70 13.66 -4.64
C GLN A 91 -7.41 14.44 -4.97
N GLU A 92 -7.45 15.76 -4.87
CA GLU A 92 -6.31 16.64 -5.14
C GLU A 92 -5.16 16.36 -4.17
N ILE A 93 -5.46 16.22 -2.87
CA ILE A 93 -4.44 15.89 -1.86
C ILE A 93 -3.88 14.48 -2.13
N ALA A 94 -4.73 13.49 -2.38
CA ALA A 94 -4.28 12.13 -2.69
C ALA A 94 -3.37 12.11 -3.93
N THR A 95 -3.73 12.83 -4.99
CA THR A 95 -2.93 12.93 -6.23
C THR A 95 -1.61 13.67 -5.99
N SER A 96 -1.61 14.71 -5.17
CA SER A 96 -0.40 15.46 -4.79
C SER A 96 0.59 14.56 -4.04
N ILE A 97 0.11 13.79 -3.07
CA ILE A 97 0.93 12.84 -2.31
C ILE A 97 1.48 11.73 -3.22
N ALA A 98 0.64 11.15 -4.07
CA ALA A 98 1.06 10.12 -5.03
C ALA A 98 2.13 10.64 -6.01
N THR A 99 2.04 11.93 -6.39
CA THR A 99 3.04 12.59 -7.25
C THR A 99 4.40 12.67 -6.57
N VAL A 100 4.43 13.12 -5.31
CA VAL A 100 5.67 13.16 -4.52
C VAL A 100 6.24 11.76 -4.34
N ALA A 101 5.39 10.80 -3.96
CA ALA A 101 5.77 9.42 -3.72
C ALA A 101 6.39 8.77 -4.98
N ARG A 102 5.74 8.91 -6.13
CA ARG A 102 6.27 8.42 -7.41
C ARG A 102 7.65 8.99 -7.70
N HIS A 103 7.80 10.32 -7.60
CA HIS A 103 9.07 10.98 -7.91
C HIS A 103 10.18 10.52 -6.96
N LYS A 104 9.88 10.37 -5.66
CA LYS A 104 10.86 9.91 -4.67
C LYS A 104 11.29 8.47 -4.91
N ILE A 105 10.37 7.54 -5.08
CA ILE A 105 10.68 6.12 -5.32
C ILE A 105 11.39 5.94 -6.67
N LEU A 106 10.99 6.69 -7.70
CA LEU A 106 11.65 6.63 -9.01
C LEU A 106 13.15 6.92 -8.92
N HIS A 107 13.55 7.85 -8.06
CA HIS A 107 14.93 8.32 -7.89
C HIS A 107 15.51 8.02 -6.51
N GLU A 108 14.91 7.07 -5.77
CA GLU A 108 15.44 6.70 -4.45
C GLU A 108 16.83 6.07 -4.62
N PRO A 109 17.87 6.64 -3.97
CA PRO A 109 19.24 6.16 -4.13
C PRO A 109 19.45 4.78 -3.53
N ILE A 110 20.47 4.10 -4.03
CA ILE A 110 21.00 2.87 -3.45
C ILE A 110 22.47 3.09 -3.07
N PRO A 111 22.92 2.52 -1.94
CA PRO A 111 24.28 2.77 -1.42
C PRO A 111 25.41 2.41 -2.40
N GLU A 112 25.21 1.38 -3.23
CA GLU A 112 26.20 0.87 -4.17
C GLU A 112 26.26 1.66 -5.47
N TRP A 113 25.41 2.66 -5.65
CA TRP A 113 25.35 3.43 -6.89
C TRP A 113 25.52 4.93 -6.64
N SER A 114 26.49 5.53 -7.31
CA SER A 114 26.69 6.98 -7.32
C SER A 114 26.11 7.60 -8.60
N GLY A 115 25.08 8.39 -8.45
CA GLY A 115 24.43 9.07 -9.58
C GLY A 115 22.92 8.98 -9.54
N LEU A 116 22.28 9.57 -10.53
CA LEU A 116 20.83 9.51 -10.68
C LEU A 116 20.42 8.11 -11.13
N ILE A 117 19.52 7.50 -10.38
CA ILE A 117 18.90 6.23 -10.77
C ILE A 117 17.45 6.44 -11.16
N THR A 118 16.93 5.50 -11.94
CA THR A 118 15.51 5.36 -12.27
C THR A 118 15.11 3.93 -11.91
N GLY A 119 14.76 3.75 -10.62
CA GLY A 119 14.50 2.43 -10.03
C GLY A 119 13.08 1.91 -10.23
N LEU A 120 12.16 2.74 -10.74
CA LEU A 120 10.74 2.40 -10.91
C LEU A 120 10.33 2.54 -12.38
N ALA A 121 9.91 1.46 -13.01
CA ALA A 121 9.30 1.46 -14.35
C ALA A 121 7.78 1.67 -14.22
N CYS A 122 7.32 2.90 -14.41
CA CYS A 122 5.88 3.20 -14.36
C CYS A 122 5.14 2.53 -15.52
N THR A 123 4.03 1.86 -15.21
CA THR A 123 3.24 1.09 -16.19
C THR A 123 2.47 1.98 -17.17
N TYR A 124 2.07 3.17 -16.72
CA TYR A 124 1.20 4.07 -17.49
C TYR A 124 1.79 5.47 -17.62
N SER A 125 1.33 6.20 -18.65
CA SER A 125 1.62 7.63 -18.84
C SER A 125 0.30 8.34 -19.21
N PRO A 126 -0.25 9.22 -18.34
CA PRO A 126 0.26 9.61 -17.02
C PRO A 126 0.26 8.45 -16.02
N ALA A 127 1.20 8.48 -15.06
CA ALA A 127 1.42 7.36 -14.14
C ALA A 127 0.41 7.31 -12.99
N HIS A 128 -0.28 8.42 -12.72
CA HIS A 128 -1.25 8.53 -11.63
C HIS A 128 -2.62 8.01 -12.08
N ILE A 129 -3.22 7.16 -11.26
CA ILE A 129 -4.55 6.60 -11.49
C ILE A 129 -5.43 7.05 -10.33
N GLU A 130 -6.34 7.97 -10.60
CA GLU A 130 -7.34 8.41 -9.63
C GLU A 130 -8.43 7.34 -9.51
N ARG A 131 -8.60 6.81 -8.30
CA ARG A 131 -9.61 5.78 -8.01
C ARG A 131 -10.94 6.35 -7.53
N GLY A 132 -10.97 7.67 -7.25
CA GLY A 132 -12.12 8.31 -6.65
C GLY A 132 -12.31 7.94 -5.18
N ALA A 133 -13.55 7.93 -4.71
CA ALA A 133 -13.90 7.59 -3.34
C ALA A 133 -13.60 6.12 -3.04
N VAL A 134 -12.99 5.86 -1.88
CA VAL A 134 -12.69 4.52 -1.39
C VAL A 134 -13.38 4.27 -0.04
N PHE A 135 -13.72 3.01 0.18
CA PHE A 135 -14.56 2.60 1.30
C PHE A 135 -13.89 1.46 2.08
N ARG A 136 -14.17 1.41 3.37
CA ARG A 136 -13.82 0.30 4.25
C ARG A 136 -15.10 -0.40 4.70
N PHE A 137 -15.12 -1.72 4.65
CA PHE A 137 -16.16 -2.51 5.28
C PHE A 137 -15.95 -2.47 6.80
N ASN A 138 -16.98 -2.08 7.54
CA ASN A 138 -16.93 -1.93 8.99
C ASN A 138 -17.89 -2.89 9.74
N VAL A 139 -18.50 -3.83 9.01
CA VAL A 139 -19.39 -4.86 9.56
C VAL A 139 -18.88 -6.25 9.14
N ASN A 140 -17.63 -6.52 9.41
CA ASN A 140 -17.05 -7.86 9.37
C ASN A 140 -16.55 -8.19 10.77
N HIS A 141 -17.21 -9.16 11.43
CA HIS A 141 -16.80 -9.66 12.72
C HIS A 141 -16.39 -11.12 12.61
N VAL A 142 -15.25 -11.46 13.17
CA VAL A 142 -14.92 -12.83 13.51
C VAL A 142 -15.50 -13.06 14.90
N VAL A 143 -16.41 -14.01 15.00
CA VAL A 143 -16.98 -14.46 16.28
C VAL A 143 -16.25 -15.73 16.67
N GLU A 144 -15.61 -15.71 17.83
CA GLU A 144 -14.99 -16.90 18.45
C GLU A 144 -15.90 -17.37 19.58
N PRO A 145 -16.85 -18.31 19.33
CA PRO A 145 -17.73 -18.84 20.36
C PRO A 145 -16.94 -19.77 21.30
N ASP A 146 -17.28 -19.77 22.58
CA ASP A 146 -16.71 -20.71 23.58
C ASP A 146 -17.06 -22.17 23.24
N ASP A 147 -18.27 -22.38 22.67
CA ASP A 147 -18.70 -23.66 22.12
C ASP A 147 -19.05 -23.50 20.63
N PRO A 148 -18.51 -24.34 19.72
CA PRO A 148 -18.81 -24.28 18.28
C PRO A 148 -20.31 -24.42 17.96
N TYR A 149 -21.12 -25.01 18.84
CA TYR A 149 -22.54 -25.20 18.65
C TYR A 149 -23.42 -24.08 19.24
N GLU A 150 -22.85 -23.15 19.98
CA GLU A 150 -23.58 -22.07 20.64
C GLU A 150 -24.38 -21.22 19.66
N MET A 151 -23.81 -20.95 18.48
CA MET A 151 -24.42 -20.11 17.44
C MET A 151 -25.38 -20.88 16.53
N PHE A 152 -25.38 -22.21 16.58
CA PHE A 152 -26.18 -23.10 15.73
C PHE A 152 -26.86 -24.17 16.55
N PRO A 153 -27.85 -23.80 17.41
CA PRO A 153 -28.58 -24.79 18.22
C PRO A 153 -29.32 -25.76 17.30
N ILE A 154 -29.21 -27.06 17.63
CA ILE A 154 -29.90 -28.12 16.90
C ILE A 154 -31.25 -28.38 17.60
N GLU A 155 -32.34 -28.17 16.87
CA GLU A 155 -33.67 -28.52 17.32
C GLU A 155 -34.15 -29.79 16.60
N TYR A 156 -34.64 -30.76 17.37
CA TYR A 156 -35.24 -31.98 16.82
C TYR A 156 -36.76 -31.85 16.79
N MET A 157 -37.36 -31.99 15.60
CA MET A 157 -38.79 -32.10 15.44
C MET A 157 -39.18 -33.55 15.22
N ASN A 158 -40.12 -34.05 16.05
CA ASN A 158 -40.74 -35.34 15.80
C ASN A 158 -41.79 -35.19 14.70
N VAL A 159 -41.59 -35.87 13.60
CA VAL A 159 -42.56 -35.97 12.51
C VAL A 159 -43.40 -37.22 12.74
N ASN A 160 -44.65 -37.02 13.19
CA ASN A 160 -45.64 -38.11 13.37
C ASN A 160 -46.33 -38.40 12.04
#